data_a893f9b1f420553bfb6ddae387b2e4fe
#
_entry.id   a893f9b1f420553bfb6ddae387b2e4fe
#
_cell.length_a   1.000
_cell.length_b   1.000
_cell.length_c   1.000
_cell.angle_alpha   90.00
_cell.angle_beta   90.00
_cell.angle_gamma   90.00
#
_symmetry.space_group_name_H-M   'P 1'
#
loop_
_entity.id
_entity.type
_entity.pdbx_description
1 polymer ?
#
loop_
_entity_poly.entity_id
_entity_poly.type
_entity_poly.pdbx_seq_one_letter_code
_entity_poly.pdbx_strand_id
1 'polypeptide(L)'
;MRNTLIALLLFVACNNANKIDEQYLLTLQNHRDAITYQFIDKNTSPLNANEIIHFKGLIYFDANAEFIVNAKFIPITKLIEIELPHTQNKTYTYTNVGILEFNLNNSLYQLTAFSSNYSTKADSILIVIPFTDETNGKSTYGGGRLLEFKIANKAHYTTLDFNYAFNPYCAFNSEYSCPIPPKENHLAVAINAGEKYNP
;
A
#
# COMPACT_ATOMS: atom_id res chain seq x y z
N MET A 1 -3.07 61.76 -31.84
CA MET A 1 -3.28 60.33 -32.01
C MET A 1 -2.43 59.63 -30.94
N ARG A 2 -3.06 59.08 -29.88
CA ARG A 2 -2.35 58.44 -28.75
C ARG A 2 -2.47 56.92 -28.95
N ASN A 3 -1.35 56.28 -29.28
CA ASN A 3 -1.26 54.85 -29.36
C ASN A 3 -1.16 54.23 -27.94
N THR A 4 -2.21 53.55 -27.53
CA THR A 4 -2.25 52.79 -26.27
C THR A 4 -1.72 51.39 -26.56
N LEU A 5 -0.50 51.10 -26.05
CA LEU A 5 0.12 49.78 -26.12
C LEU A 5 -0.51 48.90 -25.02
N ILE A 6 -1.32 47.93 -25.39
CA ILE A 6 -1.88 46.92 -24.46
C ILE A 6 -0.83 45.83 -24.31
N ALA A 7 -0.17 45.78 -23.15
CA ALA A 7 0.72 44.68 -22.76
C ALA A 7 -0.12 43.48 -22.35
N LEU A 8 -0.09 42.43 -23.14
CA LEU A 8 -0.71 41.15 -22.85
C LEU A 8 0.19 40.38 -21.88
N LEU A 9 -0.14 40.38 -20.59
CA LEU A 9 0.49 39.58 -19.58
C LEU A 9 0.06 38.09 -19.73
N LEU A 10 0.92 37.29 -20.34
CA LEU A 10 0.77 35.84 -20.36
C LEU A 10 1.07 35.30 -18.96
N PHE A 11 0.02 34.95 -18.20
CA PHE A 11 0.17 34.13 -16.99
C PHE A 11 0.57 32.72 -17.41
N VAL A 12 1.86 32.41 -17.30
CA VAL A 12 2.31 31.01 -17.33
C VAL A 12 1.88 30.42 -15.99
N ALA A 13 0.74 29.72 -15.99
CA ALA A 13 0.38 28.84 -14.91
C ALA A 13 1.41 27.70 -14.89
N CYS A 14 2.39 27.77 -13.98
CA CYS A 14 3.20 26.61 -13.63
C CYS A 14 2.25 25.55 -13.08
N ASN A 15 1.96 24.55 -13.89
CA ASN A 15 1.39 23.29 -13.42
C ASN A 15 2.44 22.63 -12.54
N ASN A 16 2.42 22.91 -11.24
CA ASN A 16 3.08 22.07 -10.24
C ASN A 16 2.25 20.77 -10.13
N ALA A 17 2.28 19.95 -11.17
CA ALA A 17 1.99 18.53 -11.00
C ALA A 17 2.97 18.06 -9.93
N ASN A 18 2.49 17.40 -8.88
CA ASN A 18 3.27 16.86 -7.77
C ASN A 18 4.42 16.00 -8.31
N LYS A 19 5.56 16.67 -8.61
CA LYS A 19 6.74 15.96 -9.11
C LYS A 19 7.27 15.14 -7.95
N ILE A 20 7.32 13.83 -8.14
CA ILE A 20 7.92 12.93 -7.16
C ILE A 20 9.40 13.27 -7.06
N ASP A 21 9.90 13.38 -5.83
CA ASP A 21 11.30 13.63 -5.52
C ASP A 21 12.19 12.46 -5.98
N GLU A 22 13.37 12.76 -6.51
CA GLU A 22 14.34 11.75 -6.97
C GLU A 22 14.82 10.85 -5.82
N GLN A 23 14.99 11.41 -4.62
CA GLN A 23 15.37 10.62 -3.44
C GLN A 23 14.29 9.63 -3.05
N TYR A 24 13.03 10.02 -3.17
CA TYR A 24 11.90 9.11 -2.97
C TYR A 24 11.92 7.97 -4.00
N LEU A 25 12.10 8.27 -5.28
CA LEU A 25 12.16 7.26 -6.34
C LEU A 25 13.29 6.26 -6.10
N LEU A 26 14.47 6.74 -5.69
CA LEU A 26 15.59 5.86 -5.33
C LEU A 26 15.26 4.97 -4.13
N THR A 27 14.61 5.52 -3.10
CA THR A 27 14.21 4.77 -1.91
C THR A 27 13.19 3.69 -2.26
N LEU A 28 12.18 4.01 -3.06
CA LEU A 28 11.17 3.08 -3.53
C LEU A 28 11.80 1.97 -4.40
N GLN A 29 12.74 2.33 -5.31
CA GLN A 29 13.41 1.35 -6.14
C GLN A 29 14.26 0.38 -5.30
N ASN A 30 15.04 0.89 -4.36
CA ASN A 30 15.83 0.07 -3.44
C ASN A 30 14.95 -0.91 -2.64
N HIS A 31 13.77 -0.46 -2.21
CA HIS A 31 12.79 -1.33 -1.54
C HIS A 31 12.31 -2.45 -2.49
N ARG A 32 11.91 -2.12 -3.72
CA ARG A 32 11.45 -3.08 -4.73
C ARG A 32 12.53 -4.10 -5.09
N ASP A 33 13.77 -3.65 -5.20
CA ASP A 33 14.93 -4.51 -5.45
C ASP A 33 15.18 -5.48 -4.28
N ALA A 34 15.06 -5.00 -3.04
CA ALA A 34 15.20 -5.83 -1.85
C ALA A 34 14.11 -6.92 -1.77
N ILE A 35 12.86 -6.59 -2.11
CA ILE A 35 11.77 -7.58 -2.19
C ILE A 35 12.05 -8.59 -3.33
N THR A 36 12.44 -8.10 -4.51
CA THR A 36 12.79 -8.98 -5.64
C THR A 36 13.93 -9.93 -5.26
N TYR A 37 14.93 -9.46 -4.51
CA TYR A 37 16.02 -10.30 -4.01
C TYR A 37 15.51 -11.41 -3.08
N GLN A 38 14.54 -11.12 -2.19
CA GLN A 38 13.93 -12.15 -1.34
C GLN A 38 13.24 -13.25 -2.15
N PHE A 39 12.69 -12.94 -3.32
CA PHE A 39 12.05 -13.90 -4.20
C PHE A 39 13.04 -14.83 -4.92
N ILE A 40 14.29 -14.43 -5.09
CA ILE A 40 15.35 -15.27 -5.72
C ILE A 40 16.25 -15.97 -4.71
N ASP A 41 16.25 -15.54 -3.46
CA ASP A 41 17.02 -16.22 -2.39
C ASP A 41 16.28 -17.49 -1.94
N LYS A 42 16.92 -18.64 -2.13
CA LYS A 42 16.37 -19.97 -1.81
C LYS A 42 15.92 -20.13 -0.34
N ASN A 43 16.44 -19.30 0.57
CA ASN A 43 16.11 -19.40 1.99
C ASN A 43 14.88 -18.57 2.37
N THR A 44 14.52 -17.58 1.57
CA THR A 44 13.45 -16.61 1.88
C THR A 44 12.33 -16.60 0.84
N SER A 45 12.57 -17.19 -0.34
CA SER A 45 11.65 -17.19 -1.46
C SER A 45 10.32 -17.88 -1.14
N PRO A 46 9.18 -17.28 -1.50
CA PRO A 46 7.91 -18.00 -1.53
C PRO A 46 7.79 -18.98 -2.71
N LEU A 47 8.69 -18.87 -3.70
CA LEU A 47 8.70 -19.69 -4.90
C LEU A 47 9.42 -21.02 -4.66
N ASN A 48 9.02 -22.07 -5.36
CA ASN A 48 9.78 -23.29 -5.37
C ASN A 48 11.06 -23.16 -6.22
N ALA A 49 11.96 -24.14 -6.12
CA ALA A 49 13.27 -24.08 -6.78
C ALA A 49 13.19 -23.95 -8.32
N ASN A 50 12.17 -24.53 -8.95
CA ASN A 50 11.97 -24.44 -10.40
C ASN A 50 11.42 -23.06 -10.79
N GLU A 51 10.51 -22.52 -9.99
CA GLU A 51 9.93 -21.18 -10.20
C GLU A 51 10.99 -20.08 -10.02
N ILE A 52 11.90 -20.21 -9.04
CA ILE A 52 13.02 -19.27 -8.85
C ILE A 52 13.88 -19.16 -10.12
N ILE A 53 14.17 -20.27 -10.80
CA ILE A 53 15.00 -20.29 -12.02
C ILE A 53 14.33 -19.51 -13.16
N HIS A 54 13.00 -19.50 -13.21
CA HIS A 54 12.22 -18.84 -14.26
C HIS A 54 11.68 -17.47 -13.86
N PHE A 55 11.92 -17.05 -12.62
CA PHE A 55 11.43 -15.80 -12.09
C PHE A 55 12.07 -14.59 -12.77
N LYS A 56 11.26 -13.71 -13.33
CA LYS A 56 11.69 -12.53 -14.11
C LYS A 56 11.63 -11.22 -13.31
N GLY A 57 11.34 -11.30 -12.02
CA GLY A 57 11.12 -10.15 -11.15
C GLY A 57 9.63 -9.84 -10.92
N LEU A 58 9.39 -9.02 -9.92
CA LEU A 58 8.07 -8.48 -9.63
C LEU A 58 7.78 -7.29 -10.56
N ILE A 59 6.53 -7.12 -10.91
CA ILE A 59 6.07 -6.04 -11.80
C ILE A 59 5.34 -4.99 -10.96
N TYR A 60 5.62 -3.73 -11.22
CA TYR A 60 5.05 -2.61 -10.50
C TYR A 60 4.38 -1.61 -11.43
N PHE A 61 3.44 -0.84 -10.90
CA PHE A 61 3.04 0.42 -11.51
C PHE A 61 4.19 1.44 -11.38
N ASP A 62 4.21 2.41 -12.29
CA ASP A 62 5.06 3.58 -12.12
C ASP A 62 4.73 4.28 -10.80
N ALA A 63 5.75 4.86 -10.16
CA ALA A 63 5.53 5.62 -8.94
C ALA A 63 4.60 6.80 -9.21
N ASN A 64 3.56 6.96 -8.39
CA ASN A 64 2.59 8.03 -8.56
C ASN A 64 2.33 8.75 -7.23
N ALA A 65 2.59 10.05 -7.23
CA ALA A 65 2.40 10.92 -6.05
C ALA A 65 0.93 11.04 -5.62
N GLU A 66 -0.03 10.84 -6.52
CA GLU A 66 -1.46 10.87 -6.20
C GLU A 66 -1.86 9.78 -5.19
N PHE A 67 -1.09 8.69 -5.14
CA PHE A 67 -1.30 7.59 -4.22
C PHE A 67 -0.41 7.65 -2.97
N ILE A 68 0.21 8.80 -2.70
CA ILE A 68 0.88 9.13 -1.44
C ILE A 68 -0.02 10.10 -0.69
N VAL A 69 -0.78 9.62 0.27
CA VAL A 69 -1.81 10.42 0.92
C VAL A 69 -1.50 10.61 2.41
N ASN A 70 -1.89 11.77 2.95
CA ASN A 70 -1.86 11.99 4.39
C ASN A 70 -3.14 11.40 4.99
N ALA A 71 -2.98 10.39 5.83
CA ALA A 71 -4.06 9.70 6.50
C ALA A 71 -4.14 10.11 7.97
N LYS A 72 -5.34 10.44 8.43
CA LYS A 72 -5.63 10.60 9.85
C LYS A 72 -5.75 9.23 10.47
N PHE A 73 -4.94 8.95 11.47
CA PHE A 73 -5.06 7.73 12.27
C PHE A 73 -5.99 7.97 13.45
N ILE A 74 -7.06 7.21 13.51
CA ILE A 74 -8.08 7.23 14.55
C ILE A 74 -7.91 5.93 15.36
N PRO A 75 -7.17 5.97 16.48
CA PRO A 75 -6.95 4.78 17.28
C PRO A 75 -8.23 4.30 17.93
N ILE A 76 -8.40 3.00 18.06
CA ILE A 76 -9.49 2.42 18.83
C ILE A 76 -9.19 2.56 20.33
N THR A 77 -10.14 3.12 21.07
CA THR A 77 -9.99 3.35 22.52
C THR A 77 -9.97 2.08 23.34
N LYS A 78 -10.68 1.05 22.88
CA LYS A 78 -10.67 -0.29 23.45
C LYS A 78 -10.14 -1.25 22.40
N LEU A 79 -8.91 -1.69 22.58
CA LEU A 79 -8.29 -2.68 21.70
C LEU A 79 -9.13 -3.95 21.68
N ILE A 80 -9.41 -4.42 20.47
CA ILE A 80 -10.20 -5.62 20.23
C ILE A 80 -9.33 -6.59 19.44
N GLU A 81 -9.12 -7.76 20.03
CA GLU A 81 -8.60 -8.90 19.28
C GLU A 81 -9.71 -9.42 18.38
N ILE A 82 -9.37 -9.61 17.13
CA ILE A 82 -10.27 -10.15 16.12
C ILE A 82 -9.64 -11.36 15.45
N GLU A 83 -10.47 -12.30 15.09
CA GLU A 83 -10.09 -13.42 14.26
C GLU A 83 -10.19 -13.02 12.80
N LEU A 84 -9.05 -12.74 12.15
CA LEU A 84 -9.00 -12.39 10.73
C LEU A 84 -8.91 -13.69 9.90
N PRO A 85 -9.85 -13.92 8.99
CA PRO A 85 -9.79 -15.06 8.09
C PRO A 85 -8.56 -14.98 7.19
N HIS A 86 -7.95 -16.13 6.96
CA HIS A 86 -6.83 -16.31 6.06
C HIS A 86 -7.18 -17.32 4.96
N THR A 87 -6.41 -17.32 3.90
CA THR A 87 -6.46 -18.38 2.90
C THR A 87 -6.20 -19.75 3.54
N GLN A 88 -6.52 -20.86 2.84
CA GLN A 88 -6.42 -22.23 3.37
C GLN A 88 -7.33 -22.52 4.56
N ASN A 89 -8.47 -21.81 4.71
CA ASN A 89 -9.41 -21.94 5.83
C ASN A 89 -8.74 -21.80 7.21
N LYS A 90 -7.67 -21.00 7.29
CA LYS A 90 -7.02 -20.65 8.55
C LYS A 90 -7.57 -19.34 9.08
N THR A 91 -7.35 -19.12 10.36
CA THR A 91 -7.71 -17.89 11.05
C THR A 91 -6.58 -17.51 12.00
N TYR A 92 -6.27 -16.24 12.09
CA TYR A 92 -5.24 -15.73 12.99
C TYR A 92 -5.76 -14.53 13.76
N THR A 93 -5.31 -14.42 15.00
CA THR A 93 -5.67 -13.30 15.88
C THR A 93 -4.87 -12.07 15.54
N TYR A 94 -5.56 -10.96 15.32
CA TYR A 94 -4.99 -9.63 15.15
C TYR A 94 -5.61 -8.67 16.15
N THR A 95 -4.87 -7.66 16.53
CA THR A 95 -5.44 -6.51 17.24
C THR A 95 -5.91 -5.49 16.21
N ASN A 96 -7.19 -5.11 16.23
CA ASN A 96 -7.66 -3.93 15.53
C ASN A 96 -7.12 -2.71 16.29
N VAL A 97 -6.25 -1.93 15.65
CA VAL A 97 -5.55 -0.81 16.30
C VAL A 97 -6.15 0.56 15.94
N GLY A 98 -6.97 0.64 14.90
CA GLY A 98 -7.59 1.89 14.48
C GLY A 98 -8.08 1.91 13.05
N ILE A 99 -8.44 3.11 12.63
CA ILE A 99 -8.90 3.41 11.27
C ILE A 99 -7.97 4.47 10.69
N LEU A 100 -7.58 4.29 9.44
CA LEU A 100 -6.92 5.28 8.62
C LEU A 100 -7.95 5.95 7.72
N GLU A 101 -8.17 7.24 7.93
CA GLU A 101 -9.09 8.07 7.14
C GLU A 101 -8.29 9.01 6.25
N PHE A 102 -8.56 9.03 4.96
CA PHE A 102 -7.83 9.81 3.97
C PHE A 102 -8.69 10.23 2.80
N ASN A 103 -8.29 11.31 2.13
CA ASN A 103 -8.90 11.74 0.88
C ASN A 103 -8.08 11.26 -0.31
N LEU A 104 -8.77 10.71 -1.32
CA LEU A 104 -8.21 10.35 -2.61
C LEU A 104 -9.23 10.73 -3.69
N ASN A 105 -8.80 11.45 -4.73
CA ASN A 105 -9.66 11.92 -5.82
C ASN A 105 -10.93 12.64 -5.32
N ASN A 106 -10.79 13.53 -4.34
CA ASN A 106 -11.88 14.30 -3.70
C ASN A 106 -12.95 13.43 -2.99
N SER A 107 -12.66 12.17 -2.74
CA SER A 107 -13.53 11.26 -1.99
C SER A 107 -12.85 10.84 -0.70
N LEU A 108 -13.64 10.70 0.37
CA LEU A 108 -13.17 10.24 1.67
C LEU A 108 -13.21 8.70 1.71
N TYR A 109 -12.09 8.10 2.10
CA TYR A 109 -11.94 6.65 2.28
C TYR A 109 -11.46 6.32 3.68
N GLN A 110 -11.73 5.10 4.10
CA GLN A 110 -11.29 4.56 5.37
C GLN A 110 -10.76 3.14 5.17
N LEU A 111 -9.71 2.80 5.93
CA LEU A 111 -9.16 1.44 6.02
C LEU A 111 -8.96 1.08 7.48
N THR A 112 -9.46 -0.06 7.88
CA THR A 112 -9.19 -0.64 9.19
C THR A 112 -7.76 -1.16 9.24
N ALA A 113 -7.03 -0.76 10.28
CA ALA A 113 -5.64 -1.10 10.50
C ALA A 113 -5.51 -2.18 11.57
N PHE A 114 -4.70 -3.19 11.29
CA PHE A 114 -4.48 -4.32 12.17
C PHE A 114 -3.01 -4.40 12.59
N SER A 115 -2.73 -5.11 13.69
CA SER A 115 -1.39 -5.48 14.13
C SER A 115 -1.41 -6.93 14.62
N SER A 116 -0.44 -7.73 14.20
CA SER A 116 -0.28 -9.12 14.65
C SER A 116 0.54 -9.22 15.95
N ASN A 117 1.24 -8.16 16.33
CA ASN A 117 2.15 -8.12 17.47
C ASN A 117 2.04 -6.82 18.28
N TYR A 118 0.81 -6.34 18.47
CA TYR A 118 0.57 -5.10 19.18
C TYR A 118 1.15 -5.12 20.60
N SER A 119 1.83 -4.03 20.98
CA SER A 119 2.33 -3.83 22.32
C SER A 119 2.20 -2.35 22.72
N THR A 120 1.58 -2.09 23.87
CA THR A 120 1.46 -0.74 24.45
C THR A 120 2.79 -0.16 24.89
N LYS A 121 3.83 -1.00 25.06
CA LYS A 121 5.18 -0.60 25.48
C LYS A 121 6.11 -0.26 24.33
N ALA A 122 5.69 -0.54 23.10
CA ALA A 122 6.50 -0.25 21.92
C ALA A 122 6.38 1.23 21.54
N ASP A 123 7.47 1.83 21.07
CA ASP A 123 7.49 3.20 20.55
C ASP A 123 6.75 3.32 19.21
N SER A 124 6.61 2.22 18.50
CA SER A 124 5.89 2.15 17.22
C SER A 124 5.08 0.86 17.11
N ILE A 125 4.01 0.92 16.33
CA ILE A 125 3.10 -0.19 16.03
C ILE A 125 3.34 -0.60 14.58
N LEU A 126 3.54 -1.90 14.33
CA LEU A 126 3.50 -2.43 12.97
C LEU A 126 2.04 -2.52 12.52
N ILE A 127 1.72 -1.78 11.50
CA ILE A 127 0.40 -1.75 10.86
C ILE A 127 0.40 -2.71 9.68
N VAL A 128 -0.65 -3.52 9.60
CA VAL A 128 -0.96 -4.40 8.46
C VAL A 128 -2.35 -4.05 7.96
N ILE A 129 -2.48 -3.76 6.68
CA ILE A 129 -3.74 -3.39 6.04
C ILE A 129 -3.96 -4.29 4.83
N PRO A 130 -4.71 -5.39 4.99
CA PRO A 130 -5.22 -6.11 3.84
C PRO A 130 -6.37 -5.32 3.23
N PHE A 131 -6.31 -5.06 1.91
CA PHE A 131 -7.32 -4.27 1.21
C PHE A 131 -7.59 -4.79 -0.20
N THR A 132 -8.75 -4.45 -0.72
CA THR A 132 -9.13 -4.63 -2.12
C THR A 132 -9.45 -3.28 -2.75
N ASP A 133 -9.31 -3.21 -4.07
CA ASP A 133 -9.63 -2.03 -4.87
C ASP A 133 -10.09 -2.44 -6.29
N GLU A 134 -10.46 -1.49 -7.13
CA GLU A 134 -10.97 -1.74 -8.47
C GLU A 134 -9.97 -2.34 -9.46
N THR A 135 -8.70 -2.51 -9.08
CA THR A 135 -7.66 -3.17 -9.91
C THR A 135 -7.60 -4.68 -9.69
N ASN A 136 -8.20 -5.21 -8.60
CA ASN A 136 -8.11 -6.62 -8.23
C ASN A 136 -8.73 -7.53 -9.29
N GLY A 137 -8.00 -8.59 -9.66
CA GLY A 137 -8.38 -9.52 -10.71
C GLY A 137 -8.26 -8.97 -12.14
N LYS A 138 -7.73 -7.75 -12.30
CA LYS A 138 -7.46 -7.09 -13.59
C LYS A 138 -5.95 -6.87 -13.78
N SER A 139 -5.37 -5.99 -13.00
CA SER A 139 -3.94 -5.64 -13.03
C SER A 139 -3.21 -5.91 -11.73
N THR A 140 -3.94 -6.26 -10.66
CA THR A 140 -3.40 -6.71 -9.38
C THR A 140 -4.03 -8.03 -8.95
N TYR A 141 -3.47 -8.68 -7.95
CA TYR A 141 -3.94 -9.97 -7.46
C TYR A 141 -5.42 -9.92 -7.03
N GLY A 142 -6.21 -10.91 -7.47
CA GLY A 142 -7.65 -10.96 -7.22
C GLY A 142 -8.01 -11.10 -5.74
N GLY A 143 -7.13 -11.67 -4.92
CA GLY A 143 -7.32 -11.82 -3.48
C GLY A 143 -7.03 -10.56 -2.65
N GLY A 144 -6.65 -9.45 -3.29
CA GLY A 144 -6.28 -8.20 -2.61
C GLY A 144 -4.78 -8.04 -2.41
N ARG A 145 -4.39 -6.89 -1.90
CA ARG A 145 -3.00 -6.52 -1.59
C ARG A 145 -2.85 -6.16 -0.12
N LEU A 146 -1.61 -6.01 0.29
CA LEU A 146 -1.24 -5.59 1.64
C LEU A 146 -0.49 -4.27 1.59
N LEU A 147 -0.67 -3.47 2.64
CA LEU A 147 0.24 -2.41 3.05
C LEU A 147 0.77 -2.74 4.43
N GLU A 148 2.08 -2.63 4.61
CA GLU A 148 2.75 -2.81 5.90
C GLU A 148 3.69 -1.64 6.16
N PHE A 149 3.54 -1.01 7.31
CA PHE A 149 4.40 0.08 7.75
C PHE A 149 4.33 0.26 9.27
N LYS A 150 5.28 1.03 9.81
CA LYS A 150 5.28 1.37 11.22
C LYS A 150 4.71 2.76 11.42
N ILE A 151 3.85 2.90 12.43
CA ILE A 151 3.35 4.19 12.91
C ILE A 151 3.85 4.42 14.34
N ALA A 152 4.27 5.63 14.67
CA ALA A 152 4.64 5.96 16.04
C ALA A 152 3.43 5.78 16.98
N ASN A 153 3.66 5.18 18.13
CA ASN A 153 2.62 5.06 19.15
C ASN A 153 2.15 6.47 19.52
N LYS A 154 0.84 6.73 19.51
CA LYS A 154 0.20 8.05 19.68
C LYS A 154 0.26 8.99 18.47
N ALA A 155 0.69 8.55 17.29
CA ALA A 155 0.54 9.36 16.08
C ALA A 155 -0.95 9.57 15.77
N HIS A 156 -1.29 10.78 15.32
CA HIS A 156 -2.64 11.11 14.84
C HIS A 156 -2.72 11.19 13.32
N TYR A 157 -1.58 11.24 12.66
CA TYR A 157 -1.45 11.27 11.19
C TYR A 157 -0.27 10.41 10.76
N THR A 158 -0.37 9.87 9.57
CA THR A 158 0.69 9.11 8.91
C THR A 158 0.59 9.29 7.40
N THR A 159 1.71 9.10 6.72
CA THR A 159 1.69 8.94 5.26
C THR A 159 1.25 7.52 4.94
N LEU A 160 0.18 7.39 4.16
CA LEU A 160 -0.26 6.14 3.56
C LEU A 160 0.18 6.15 2.10
N ASP A 161 1.14 5.29 1.77
CA ASP A 161 1.80 5.25 0.46
C ASP A 161 1.49 3.95 -0.26
N PHE A 162 0.55 4.00 -1.20
CA PHE A 162 0.15 2.84 -1.98
C PHE A 162 1.21 2.38 -3.00
N ASN A 163 2.27 3.17 -3.26
CA ASN A 163 3.38 2.71 -4.10
C ASN A 163 4.16 1.55 -3.45
N TYR A 164 3.97 1.33 -2.14
CA TYR A 164 4.47 0.19 -1.37
C TYR A 164 3.47 -0.96 -1.23
N ALA A 165 2.28 -0.85 -1.83
CA ALA A 165 1.31 -1.96 -1.80
C ALA A 165 1.87 -3.17 -2.55
N PHE A 166 1.73 -4.36 -1.95
CA PHE A 166 2.30 -5.60 -2.48
C PHE A 166 1.30 -6.77 -2.46
N ASN A 167 1.53 -7.76 -3.30
CA ASN A 167 0.74 -8.98 -3.32
C ASN A 167 1.22 -9.92 -2.20
N PRO A 168 0.31 -10.54 -1.44
CA PRO A 168 0.69 -11.51 -0.42
C PRO A 168 1.30 -12.77 -1.05
N TYR A 169 2.14 -13.49 -0.32
CA TYR A 169 2.85 -14.68 -0.82
C TYR A 169 1.92 -15.76 -1.37
N CYS A 170 0.67 -15.84 -0.90
CA CYS A 170 -0.31 -16.79 -1.44
C CYS A 170 -0.74 -16.46 -2.89
N ALA A 171 -0.42 -15.29 -3.41
CA ALA A 171 -0.56 -14.98 -4.82
C ALA A 171 0.44 -15.77 -5.70
N PHE A 172 1.57 -16.15 -5.13
CA PHE A 172 2.67 -16.83 -5.80
C PHE A 172 2.77 -18.32 -5.44
N ASN A 173 2.36 -18.67 -4.22
CA ASN A 173 2.42 -20.04 -3.73
C ASN A 173 1.24 -20.31 -2.79
N SER A 174 0.35 -21.23 -3.19
CA SER A 174 -0.86 -21.58 -2.45
C SER A 174 -0.62 -22.25 -1.09
N GLU A 175 0.61 -22.64 -0.76
CA GLU A 175 0.96 -23.15 0.57
C GLU A 175 1.02 -22.05 1.65
N TYR A 176 1.15 -20.80 1.23
CA TYR A 176 1.11 -19.67 2.16
C TYR A 176 -0.32 -19.30 2.55
N SER A 177 -0.50 -19.01 3.82
CA SER A 177 -1.76 -18.55 4.39
C SER A 177 -1.69 -17.03 4.59
N CYS A 178 -2.53 -16.28 3.90
CA CYS A 178 -2.50 -14.82 3.89
C CYS A 178 -3.84 -14.25 4.34
N PRO A 179 -3.84 -13.08 5.00
CA PRO A 179 -5.07 -12.46 5.47
C PRO A 179 -6.00 -12.12 4.30
N ILE A 180 -7.26 -12.46 4.45
CA ILE A 180 -8.31 -12.08 3.50
C ILE A 180 -8.76 -10.68 3.87
N PRO A 181 -8.72 -9.71 2.93
CA PRO A 181 -9.19 -8.36 3.18
C PRO A 181 -10.64 -8.35 3.68
N PRO A 182 -10.93 -7.69 4.82
CA PRO A 182 -12.30 -7.54 5.28
C PRO A 182 -13.07 -6.61 4.33
N LYS A 183 -14.39 -6.76 4.29
CA LYS A 183 -15.24 -6.01 3.33
C LYS A 183 -15.13 -4.49 3.48
N GLU A 184 -14.95 -4.01 4.70
CA GLU A 184 -14.74 -2.60 5.01
C GLU A 184 -13.44 -2.03 4.47
N ASN A 185 -12.46 -2.89 4.14
CA ASN A 185 -11.20 -2.49 3.50
C ASN A 185 -11.27 -2.57 1.96
N HIS A 186 -12.46 -2.42 1.39
CA HIS A 186 -12.63 -2.26 -0.05
C HIS A 186 -12.65 -0.78 -0.43
N LEU A 187 -11.75 -0.40 -1.33
CA LEU A 187 -11.67 0.94 -1.93
C LEU A 187 -12.38 0.95 -3.29
N ALA A 188 -13.52 1.63 -3.40
CA ALA A 188 -14.27 1.76 -4.65
C ALA A 188 -13.57 2.76 -5.62
N VAL A 189 -12.28 2.56 -5.84
CA VAL A 189 -11.41 3.33 -6.74
C VAL A 189 -10.26 2.44 -7.19
N ALA A 190 -9.73 2.65 -8.40
CA ALA A 190 -8.57 1.92 -8.88
C ALA A 190 -7.27 2.51 -8.28
N ILE A 191 -6.55 1.72 -7.51
CA ILE A 191 -5.23 2.09 -6.94
C ILE A 191 -4.14 1.62 -7.91
N ASN A 192 -3.85 2.45 -8.92
CA ASN A 192 -2.81 2.18 -9.93
C ASN A 192 -1.42 2.54 -9.39
N ALA A 193 -1.05 1.96 -8.24
CA ALA A 193 0.23 2.10 -7.56
C ALA A 193 0.63 0.77 -6.90
N GLY A 194 1.91 0.59 -6.59
CA GLY A 194 2.44 -0.61 -5.96
C GLY A 194 2.63 -1.77 -6.95
N GLU A 195 2.56 -2.98 -6.43
CA GLU A 195 2.82 -4.21 -7.17
C GLU A 195 1.63 -4.60 -8.05
N LYS A 196 1.92 -4.94 -9.30
CA LYS A 196 1.00 -5.58 -10.25
C LYS A 196 1.03 -7.09 -10.06
N TYR A 197 0.03 -7.75 -10.62
CA TYR A 197 0.00 -9.21 -10.69
C TYR A 197 -0.27 -9.64 -12.14
N ASN A 198 0.64 -10.47 -12.63
CA ASN A 198 0.48 -11.16 -13.91
C ASN A 198 0.75 -12.65 -13.62
N PRO A 199 -0.29 -13.50 -13.59
CA PRO A 199 -0.15 -14.92 -13.27
C PRO A 199 0.65 -15.68 -14.31
#